data_223ddf7f8b2b19a2847e0992901b5609
#
_entry.id   223ddf7f8b2b19a2847e0992901b5609
#
_cell.length_a   1.000
_cell.length_b   1.000
_cell.length_c   1.000
_cell.angle_alpha   90.00
_cell.angle_beta   90.00
_cell.angle_gamma   90.00
#
_symmetry.space_group_name_H-M   'P 1'
#
loop_
_entity.id
_entity.type
_entity.pdbx_description
1 polymer ?
#
loop_
_entity_poly.entity_id
_entity_poly.type
_entity_poly.pdbx_seq_one_letter_code
_entity_poly.pdbx_strand_id
1 'polypeptide(L)'
;MSAMPIQPHAAALDFARLAERLEALVKVKTPKIAVLGDFCLDKYLYVYPELDEISVETKIVAYQIRATRLFAGVGGTIANNLRALGADTYCFGAVGGDGEGYDLLRELRKIGANTDGIVVSDGILTSTYMKPMRPAPVFTGGPLQSPDEGAWIEGNRYDVRNPERVPEETVAQVRERFLAKLPTFDAVVVSDQFASGSEAVFSAEFRKFVADAARENPNVFFLCDSRFFINEYRETLVKCNANELFDAYAVAHGAQERRETTLDGESETKVDKLCEAAEWLARRNRRPVLVTRGASGSILVEIDAQERAAATEIPANPVEPPIDICGAGDATNAGLAFAKALGFSLTEAAYLAGVVSSITIKQIGVTGVASVPQVLDALRKNAARQK
;
A
#
# COMPACT_ATOMS: atom_id res chain seq x y z
N MET A 1 -17.22 -21.25 21.57
CA MET A 1 -16.60 -21.49 20.26
C MET A 1 -15.22 -22.07 20.52
N SER A 2 -14.84 -23.18 19.88
CA SER A 2 -13.48 -23.73 20.01
C SER A 2 -12.50 -22.73 19.35
N ALA A 3 -11.39 -22.43 20.02
CA ALA A 3 -10.37 -21.56 19.46
C ALA A 3 -9.90 -22.10 18.10
N MET A 4 -9.76 -21.23 17.11
CA MET A 4 -9.27 -21.60 15.79
C MET A 4 -7.83 -22.10 15.91
N PRO A 5 -7.49 -23.29 15.37
CA PRO A 5 -6.12 -23.79 15.45
C PRO A 5 -5.20 -22.88 14.64
N ILE A 6 -4.26 -22.26 15.33
CA ILE A 6 -3.17 -21.52 14.69
C ILE A 6 -2.10 -22.54 14.30
N GLN A 7 -1.86 -22.69 13.01
CA GLN A 7 -0.78 -23.54 12.53
C GLN A 7 0.54 -22.75 12.59
N PRO A 8 1.52 -23.19 13.38
CA PRO A 8 2.85 -22.61 13.34
C PRO A 8 3.46 -22.95 11.98
N HIS A 9 3.70 -21.88 11.17
CA HIS A 9 4.10 -22.11 9.83
C HIS A 9 5.57 -22.17 9.59
N ALA A 10 6.35 -21.77 10.50
CA ALA A 10 7.81 -21.69 10.35
C ALA A 10 8.48 -23.00 9.87
N ALA A 11 7.88 -24.15 10.10
CA ALA A 11 8.39 -25.43 9.64
C ALA A 11 8.23 -25.71 8.13
N ALA A 12 7.46 -24.89 7.39
CA ALA A 12 7.05 -25.20 6.02
C ALA A 12 7.69 -24.32 4.93
N LEU A 13 8.33 -23.17 5.26
CA LEU A 13 8.93 -22.29 4.25
C LEU A 13 10.41 -22.65 4.04
N ASP A 14 10.72 -23.22 2.88
CA ASP A 14 12.08 -23.41 2.40
C ASP A 14 12.53 -22.15 1.66
N PHE A 15 13.31 -21.31 2.33
CA PHE A 15 13.77 -20.03 1.78
C PHE A 15 14.74 -20.22 0.59
N ALA A 16 15.52 -21.29 0.56
CA ALA A 16 16.39 -21.58 -0.57
C ALA A 16 15.58 -21.92 -1.82
N ARG A 17 14.58 -22.79 -1.67
CA ARG A 17 13.65 -23.13 -2.74
C ARG A 17 12.81 -21.94 -3.20
N LEU A 18 12.39 -21.05 -2.28
CA LEU A 18 11.71 -19.81 -2.65
C LEU A 18 12.57 -18.92 -3.52
N ALA A 19 13.86 -18.76 -3.17
CA ALA A 19 14.80 -17.97 -3.94
C ALA A 19 15.03 -18.56 -5.35
N GLU A 20 15.28 -19.87 -5.46
CA GLU A 20 15.46 -20.56 -6.73
C GLU A 20 14.21 -20.42 -7.63
N ARG A 21 13.02 -20.63 -7.05
CA ARG A 21 11.76 -20.53 -7.77
C ARG A 21 11.48 -19.10 -8.24
N LEU A 22 11.73 -18.10 -7.39
CA LEU A 22 11.56 -16.68 -7.77
C LEU A 22 12.51 -16.34 -8.91
N GLU A 23 13.80 -16.71 -8.80
CA GLU A 23 14.80 -16.44 -9.83
C GLU A 23 14.46 -17.10 -11.17
N ALA A 24 13.89 -18.31 -11.15
CA ALA A 24 13.45 -18.99 -12.37
C ALA A 24 12.22 -18.32 -13.00
N LEU A 25 11.20 -17.97 -12.20
CA LEU A 25 9.95 -17.43 -12.68
C LEU A 25 10.10 -16.03 -13.30
N VAL A 26 10.88 -15.15 -12.70
CA VAL A 26 11.09 -13.78 -13.23
C VAL A 26 11.87 -13.76 -14.56
N LYS A 27 12.57 -14.84 -14.93
CA LYS A 27 13.23 -14.98 -16.23
C LYS A 27 12.27 -15.31 -17.36
N VAL A 28 11.11 -15.91 -17.04
CA VAL A 28 10.18 -16.45 -18.04
C VAL A 28 8.83 -15.75 -18.04
N LYS A 29 8.51 -14.98 -17.01
CA LYS A 29 7.23 -14.29 -16.89
C LYS A 29 7.41 -12.87 -16.37
N THR A 30 6.86 -11.90 -17.09
CA THR A 30 6.63 -10.52 -16.62
C THR A 30 5.16 -10.40 -16.23
N PRO A 31 4.84 -10.35 -14.93
CA PRO A 31 3.44 -10.24 -14.50
C PRO A 31 2.81 -8.93 -14.95
N LYS A 32 1.56 -8.98 -15.41
CA LYS A 32 0.75 -7.80 -15.71
C LYS A 32 -0.17 -7.51 -14.54
N ILE A 33 0.03 -6.37 -13.88
CA ILE A 33 -0.67 -6.04 -12.64
C ILE A 33 -1.32 -4.68 -12.76
N ALA A 34 -2.62 -4.62 -12.45
CA ALA A 34 -3.37 -3.39 -12.35
C ALA A 34 -3.32 -2.83 -10.92
N VAL A 35 -3.15 -1.52 -10.79
CA VAL A 35 -3.42 -0.76 -9.56
C VAL A 35 -4.67 0.06 -9.83
N LEU A 36 -5.77 -0.30 -9.18
CA LEU A 36 -7.06 0.38 -9.27
C LEU A 36 -7.28 1.14 -7.97
N GLY A 37 -7.31 2.47 -8.03
CA GLY A 37 -7.50 3.16 -6.79
C GLY A 37 -7.25 4.64 -6.74
N ASP A 38 -7.06 5.05 -5.50
CA ASP A 38 -6.70 6.40 -5.15
C ASP A 38 -5.22 6.65 -5.44
N PHE A 39 -4.96 7.81 -6.02
CA PHE A 39 -3.62 8.31 -6.28
C PHE A 39 -3.48 9.70 -5.69
N CYS A 40 -2.36 10.01 -5.08
CA CYS A 40 -2.03 11.34 -4.60
C CYS A 40 -0.62 11.76 -5.00
N LEU A 41 -0.37 13.06 -4.93
CA LEU A 41 0.97 13.61 -5.07
C LEU A 41 1.56 13.90 -3.69
N ASP A 42 2.66 13.26 -3.34
CA ASP A 42 3.51 13.68 -2.23
C ASP A 42 4.49 14.74 -2.72
N LYS A 43 4.35 15.98 -2.20
CA LYS A 43 5.12 17.16 -2.63
C LYS A 43 5.96 17.68 -1.48
N TYR A 44 7.26 17.36 -1.49
CA TYR A 44 8.21 17.81 -0.49
C TYR A 44 8.76 19.17 -0.88
N LEU A 45 8.58 20.16 -0.02
CA LEU A 45 8.96 21.55 -0.23
C LEU A 45 10.13 21.89 0.69
N TYR A 46 11.35 21.93 0.18
CA TYR A 46 12.54 22.19 0.98
C TYR A 46 12.69 23.70 1.22
N VAL A 47 12.36 24.10 2.46
CA VAL A 47 12.40 25.48 2.93
C VAL A 47 13.80 25.82 3.41
N TYR A 48 14.34 26.92 2.94
CA TYR A 48 15.67 27.44 3.29
C TYR A 48 15.49 28.70 4.15
N PRO A 49 15.47 28.59 5.49
CA PRO A 49 15.12 29.67 6.40
C PRO A 49 16.03 30.92 6.28
N GLU A 50 17.28 30.72 5.85
CA GLU A 50 18.23 31.80 5.62
C GLU A 50 17.85 32.70 4.42
N LEU A 51 16.90 32.27 3.60
CA LEU A 51 16.36 33.05 2.47
C LEU A 51 14.97 33.62 2.77
N ASP A 52 14.40 33.33 3.94
CA ASP A 52 13.06 33.79 4.30
C ASP A 52 12.97 35.33 4.29
N GLU A 53 11.86 35.82 3.79
CA GLU A 53 11.59 37.25 3.65
C GLU A 53 10.30 37.63 4.37
N ILE A 54 10.16 38.94 4.68
CA ILE A 54 8.90 39.47 5.16
C ILE A 54 8.08 39.96 3.97
N SER A 55 6.90 39.37 3.76
CA SER A 55 5.98 39.82 2.71
C SER A 55 5.63 41.30 2.87
N VAL A 56 5.77 42.06 1.79
CA VAL A 56 5.47 43.48 1.79
C VAL A 56 3.98 43.76 2.00
N GLU A 57 3.10 42.85 1.52
CA GLU A 57 1.66 43.01 1.63
C GLU A 57 1.16 42.60 3.01
N THR A 58 1.51 41.41 3.47
CA THR A 58 0.93 40.79 4.68
C THR A 58 1.73 41.05 5.94
N LYS A 59 3.00 41.45 5.83
CA LYS A 59 3.95 41.62 6.94
C LYS A 59 4.25 40.37 7.73
N ILE A 60 3.94 39.18 7.19
CA ILE A 60 4.29 37.88 7.74
C ILE A 60 5.43 37.23 6.93
N VAL A 61 6.05 36.21 7.51
CA VAL A 61 7.16 35.50 6.86
C VAL A 61 6.68 34.80 5.59
N ALA A 62 7.36 35.06 4.48
CA ALA A 62 7.25 34.34 3.21
C ALA A 62 8.39 33.31 3.15
N TYR A 63 8.03 32.05 3.39
CA TYR A 63 8.99 30.94 3.37
C TYR A 63 9.53 30.70 1.97
N GLN A 64 10.86 30.60 1.86
CA GLN A 64 11.52 30.43 0.59
C GLN A 64 11.82 28.95 0.30
N ILE A 65 11.22 28.43 -0.78
CA ILE A 65 11.41 27.06 -1.24
C ILE A 65 12.44 27.07 -2.37
N ARG A 66 13.55 26.38 -2.18
CA ARG A 66 14.63 26.32 -3.18
C ARG A 66 14.66 24.98 -3.94
N ALA A 67 14.08 23.95 -3.38
CA ALA A 67 13.99 22.66 -4.03
C ALA A 67 12.65 21.97 -3.73
N THR A 68 12.19 21.16 -4.68
CA THR A 68 11.00 20.32 -4.52
C THR A 68 11.32 18.88 -4.93
N ARG A 69 10.72 17.92 -4.22
CA ARG A 69 10.71 16.50 -4.64
C ARG A 69 9.28 16.03 -4.72
N LEU A 70 8.97 15.29 -5.77
CA LEU A 70 7.63 14.81 -6.07
C LEU A 70 7.64 13.29 -6.13
N PHE A 71 6.65 12.68 -5.49
CA PHE A 71 6.45 11.23 -5.53
C PHE A 71 4.97 10.94 -5.75
N ALA A 72 4.71 9.90 -6.53
CA ALA A 72 3.36 9.35 -6.63
C ALA A 72 3.07 8.51 -5.38
N GLY A 73 2.15 8.99 -4.53
CA GLY A 73 1.75 8.36 -3.28
C GLY A 73 0.55 7.41 -3.44
N VAL A 74 0.23 6.66 -2.39
CA VAL A 74 -0.90 5.70 -2.32
C VAL A 74 -0.78 4.64 -3.43
N GLY A 75 -1.70 4.58 -4.39
CA GLY A 75 -1.61 3.69 -5.55
C GLY A 75 -0.31 3.88 -6.34
N GLY A 76 0.27 5.09 -6.33
CA GLY A 76 1.56 5.37 -6.94
C GLY A 76 2.73 4.69 -6.24
N THR A 77 2.72 4.59 -4.91
CA THR A 77 3.72 3.84 -4.14
C THR A 77 3.66 2.34 -4.47
N ILE A 78 2.44 1.79 -4.58
CA ILE A 78 2.24 0.39 -5.00
C ILE A 78 2.79 0.19 -6.41
N ALA A 79 2.45 1.08 -7.37
CA ALA A 79 2.92 1.00 -8.75
C ALA A 79 4.45 1.08 -8.84
N ASN A 80 5.09 1.95 -8.05
CA ASN A 80 6.54 2.07 -7.99
C ASN A 80 7.22 0.77 -7.53
N ASN A 81 6.71 0.15 -6.47
CA ASN A 81 7.21 -1.12 -5.97
C ASN A 81 6.99 -2.26 -6.99
N LEU A 82 5.84 -2.33 -7.65
CA LEU A 82 5.56 -3.30 -8.70
C LEU A 82 6.54 -3.15 -9.89
N ARG A 83 6.82 -1.91 -10.32
CA ARG A 83 7.79 -1.63 -11.38
C ARG A 83 9.22 -2.02 -10.96
N ALA A 84 9.61 -1.72 -9.72
CA ALA A 84 10.92 -2.12 -9.17
C ALA A 84 11.08 -3.65 -9.10
N LEU A 85 10.00 -4.38 -8.84
CA LEU A 85 9.95 -5.85 -8.89
C LEU A 85 9.91 -6.40 -10.34
N GLY A 86 9.76 -5.55 -11.35
CA GLY A 86 9.76 -5.95 -12.76
C GLY A 86 8.38 -6.32 -13.33
N ALA A 87 7.29 -5.97 -12.65
CA ALA A 87 5.95 -6.14 -13.20
C ALA A 87 5.63 -5.13 -14.29
N ASP A 88 4.82 -5.50 -15.27
CA ASP A 88 4.17 -4.59 -16.18
C ASP A 88 2.93 -4.01 -15.50
N THR A 89 2.99 -2.72 -15.14
CA THR A 89 2.07 -2.09 -14.19
C THR A 89 1.16 -1.09 -14.88
N TYR A 90 -0.15 -1.20 -14.63
CA TYR A 90 -1.20 -0.36 -15.20
C TYR A 90 -1.98 0.34 -14.08
N CYS A 91 -2.10 1.66 -14.16
CA CYS A 91 -2.78 2.48 -13.18
C CYS A 91 -4.18 2.90 -13.66
N PHE A 92 -5.19 2.72 -12.79
CA PHE A 92 -6.58 3.09 -13.03
C PHE A 92 -7.09 3.92 -11.84
N GLY A 93 -7.59 5.11 -12.12
CA GLY A 93 -8.08 6.05 -11.10
C GLY A 93 -8.42 7.38 -11.73
N ALA A 94 -8.53 8.42 -10.92
CA ALA A 94 -8.81 9.77 -11.38
C ALA A 94 -7.86 10.79 -10.75
N VAL A 95 -7.53 11.83 -11.51
CA VAL A 95 -6.74 12.99 -11.09
C VAL A 95 -7.38 14.27 -11.61
N GLY A 96 -7.07 15.41 -11.00
CA GLY A 96 -7.50 16.72 -11.47
C GLY A 96 -6.83 17.15 -12.78
N GLY A 97 -7.50 18.01 -13.53
CA GLY A 97 -6.93 18.75 -14.67
C GLY A 97 -6.06 19.91 -14.23
N ASP A 98 -5.31 19.75 -13.15
CA ASP A 98 -4.50 20.76 -12.48
C ASP A 98 -2.98 20.47 -12.59
N GLY A 99 -2.16 21.37 -12.03
CA GLY A 99 -0.70 21.22 -12.06
C GLY A 99 -0.20 20.02 -11.29
N GLU A 100 -0.84 19.69 -10.19
CA GLU A 100 -0.55 18.52 -9.34
C GLU A 100 -0.88 17.20 -10.07
N GLY A 101 -1.97 17.16 -10.84
CA GLY A 101 -2.33 16.02 -11.69
C GLY A 101 -1.32 15.80 -12.81
N TYR A 102 -0.87 16.88 -13.45
CA TYR A 102 0.21 16.79 -14.42
C TYR A 102 1.50 16.23 -13.80
N ASP A 103 1.89 16.74 -12.64
CA ASP A 103 3.08 16.28 -11.92
C ASP A 103 2.96 14.80 -11.50
N LEU A 104 1.81 14.39 -10.97
CA LEU A 104 1.55 13.01 -10.57
C LEU A 104 1.64 12.05 -11.78
N LEU A 105 1.01 12.37 -12.89
CA LEU A 105 1.08 11.56 -14.11
C LEU A 105 2.51 11.48 -14.67
N ARG A 106 3.28 12.57 -14.57
CA ARG A 106 4.69 12.59 -14.96
C ARG A 106 5.52 11.65 -14.10
N GLU A 107 5.35 11.66 -12.77
CA GLU A 107 6.07 10.76 -11.87
C GLU A 107 5.69 9.29 -12.10
N LEU A 108 4.41 8.96 -12.34
CA LEU A 108 3.98 7.62 -12.70
C LEU A 108 4.60 7.13 -14.02
N ARG A 109 4.65 7.99 -15.04
CA ARG A 109 5.29 7.65 -16.34
C ARG A 109 6.80 7.48 -16.21
N LYS A 110 7.45 8.30 -15.37
CA LYS A 110 8.90 8.22 -15.10
C LYS A 110 9.32 6.86 -14.52
N ILE A 111 8.49 6.25 -13.68
CA ILE A 111 8.74 4.88 -13.18
C ILE A 111 8.35 3.81 -14.20
N GLY A 112 7.82 4.18 -15.36
CA GLY A 112 7.40 3.25 -16.42
C GLY A 112 6.04 2.59 -16.20
N ALA A 113 5.17 3.16 -15.34
CA ALA A 113 3.80 2.70 -15.20
C ALA A 113 2.93 3.19 -16.37
N ASN A 114 2.01 2.34 -16.86
CA ASN A 114 1.01 2.73 -17.85
C ASN A 114 -0.09 3.54 -17.15
N THR A 115 -0.33 4.75 -17.62
CA THR A 115 -1.30 5.70 -17.06
C THR A 115 -2.56 5.89 -17.92
N ASP A 116 -2.76 5.09 -18.98
CA ASP A 116 -3.92 5.23 -19.89
C ASP A 116 -5.25 4.99 -19.18
N GLY A 117 -5.23 4.25 -18.06
CA GLY A 117 -6.39 3.99 -17.23
C GLY A 117 -6.76 5.15 -16.30
N ILE A 118 -5.88 6.13 -16.11
CA ILE A 118 -6.17 7.29 -15.26
C ILE A 118 -7.00 8.31 -16.05
N VAL A 119 -8.10 8.74 -15.45
CA VAL A 119 -8.98 9.79 -16.00
C VAL A 119 -8.55 11.14 -15.46
N VAL A 120 -8.30 12.09 -16.34
CA VAL A 120 -8.10 13.50 -15.97
C VAL A 120 -9.45 14.18 -15.99
N SER A 121 -9.85 14.80 -14.89
CA SER A 121 -11.17 15.43 -14.73
C SER A 121 -11.04 16.85 -14.21
N ASP A 122 -11.64 17.81 -14.91
CA ASP A 122 -11.67 19.21 -14.46
C ASP A 122 -12.63 19.42 -13.27
N GLY A 123 -13.43 18.40 -12.94
CA GLY A 123 -14.39 18.43 -11.82
C GLY A 123 -13.80 18.05 -10.46
N ILE A 124 -12.48 17.75 -10.38
CA ILE A 124 -11.80 17.40 -9.15
C ILE A 124 -10.44 18.09 -9.05
N LEU A 125 -9.95 18.24 -7.81
CA LEU A 125 -8.56 18.57 -7.52
C LEU A 125 -7.75 17.28 -7.36
N THR A 126 -6.49 17.32 -7.74
CA THR A 126 -5.57 16.20 -7.44
C THR A 126 -5.21 16.21 -5.97
N SER A 127 -5.56 15.12 -5.26
CA SER A 127 -5.20 14.97 -3.86
C SER A 127 -3.67 15.09 -3.70
N THR A 128 -3.24 16.04 -2.87
CA THR A 128 -1.82 16.38 -2.72
C THR A 128 -1.46 16.58 -1.26
N TYR A 129 -0.39 15.94 -0.83
CA TYR A 129 0.20 16.15 0.49
C TYR A 129 1.46 17.00 0.37
N MET A 130 1.32 18.31 0.63
CA MET A 130 2.44 19.24 0.61
C MET A 130 3.16 19.18 1.96
N LYS A 131 4.42 18.79 1.94
CA LYS A 131 5.27 18.54 3.12
C LYS A 131 6.40 19.56 3.15
N PRO A 132 6.26 20.69 3.89
CA PRO A 132 7.36 21.61 4.09
C PRO A 132 8.46 20.95 4.91
N MET A 133 9.66 20.87 4.34
CA MET A 133 10.83 20.26 4.96
C MET A 133 11.76 21.38 5.44
N ARG A 134 12.17 21.33 6.70
CA ARG A 134 13.10 22.30 7.31
C ARG A 134 14.38 21.61 7.77
N PRO A 135 15.52 22.29 7.75
CA PRO A 135 16.76 21.74 8.30
C PRO A 135 16.56 21.34 9.79
N ALA A 136 17.10 20.18 10.16
CA ALA A 136 17.06 19.76 11.56
C ALA A 136 17.90 20.75 12.42
N PRO A 137 17.44 21.07 13.65
CA PRO A 137 18.12 22.05 14.52
C PRO A 137 19.57 21.70 14.88
N VAL A 138 19.96 20.44 14.74
CA VAL A 138 21.30 19.92 15.11
C VAL A 138 22.32 20.04 13.96
N PHE A 139 21.90 20.56 12.80
CA PHE A 139 22.83 20.71 11.68
C PHE A 139 23.73 21.92 11.87
N THR A 140 25.04 21.65 12.11
CA THR A 140 26.05 22.69 12.36
C THR A 140 26.93 23.02 11.15
N GLY A 141 26.63 22.45 9.97
CA GLY A 141 27.46 22.51 8.77
C GLY A 141 27.29 23.74 7.86
N GLY A 142 26.60 24.78 8.33
CA GLY A 142 26.29 25.97 7.51
C GLY A 142 25.04 25.77 6.63
N PRO A 143 24.75 26.72 5.69
CA PRO A 143 23.57 26.64 4.82
C PRO A 143 23.62 25.39 3.94
N LEU A 144 22.55 24.62 3.93
CA LEU A 144 22.42 23.44 3.07
C LEU A 144 22.29 23.87 1.59
N GLN A 145 23.03 23.20 0.72
CA GLN A 145 23.03 23.52 -0.72
C GLN A 145 22.03 22.66 -1.51
N SER A 146 21.71 21.46 -0.99
CA SER A 146 20.76 20.55 -1.64
C SER A 146 19.96 19.75 -0.62
N PRO A 147 18.81 19.17 -1.02
CA PRO A 147 18.04 18.23 -0.19
C PRO A 147 18.79 16.97 0.20
N ASP A 148 19.88 16.63 -0.49
CA ASP A 148 20.71 15.45 -0.18
C ASP A 148 21.72 15.69 0.92
N GLU A 149 21.90 16.98 1.31
CA GLU A 149 22.80 17.39 2.38
C GLU A 149 22.03 17.59 3.67
N GLY A 150 22.45 16.93 4.73
CA GLY A 150 21.91 17.12 6.07
C GLY A 150 20.60 16.38 6.35
N ALA A 151 20.08 16.60 7.55
CA ALA A 151 18.81 16.05 8.02
C ALA A 151 17.69 17.09 7.87
N TRP A 152 16.55 16.64 7.38
CA TRP A 152 15.34 17.46 7.20
C TRP A 152 14.22 16.93 8.09
N ILE A 153 13.42 17.84 8.63
CA ILE A 153 12.26 17.53 9.47
C ILE A 153 11.01 18.06 8.75
N GLU A 154 9.99 17.23 8.67
CA GLU A 154 8.68 17.62 8.15
C GLU A 154 8.00 18.60 9.11
N GLY A 155 7.56 19.73 8.58
CA GLY A 155 6.77 20.73 9.28
C GLY A 155 5.27 20.48 9.16
N ASN A 156 4.46 21.52 9.38
CA ASN A 156 3.01 21.40 9.21
C ASN A 156 2.68 21.13 7.74
N ARG A 157 1.97 20.02 7.50
CA ARG A 157 1.56 19.57 6.17
C ARG A 157 0.33 20.32 5.69
N TYR A 158 0.26 20.59 4.39
CA TYR A 158 -0.91 21.13 3.72
C TYR A 158 -1.50 20.05 2.81
N ASP A 159 -2.75 19.66 3.06
CA ASP A 159 -3.43 18.62 2.29
C ASP A 159 -4.46 19.25 1.36
N VAL A 160 -4.29 19.04 0.06
CA VAL A 160 -5.31 19.37 -0.94
C VAL A 160 -6.29 18.21 -1.03
N ARG A 161 -7.56 18.49 -0.82
CA ARG A 161 -8.66 17.51 -0.82
C ARG A 161 -9.84 18.01 -1.62
N ASN A 162 -10.58 17.08 -2.21
CA ASN A 162 -11.81 17.41 -2.91
C ASN A 162 -12.92 17.69 -1.89
N PRO A 163 -13.60 18.83 -1.99
CA PRO A 163 -14.76 19.14 -1.14
C PRO A 163 -16.01 18.36 -1.53
N GLU A 164 -16.09 17.87 -2.77
CA GLU A 164 -17.23 17.17 -3.34
C GLU A 164 -16.84 15.78 -3.85
N ARG A 165 -17.84 14.96 -4.13
CA ARG A 165 -17.61 13.61 -4.70
C ARG A 165 -17.02 13.71 -6.09
N VAL A 166 -16.20 12.71 -6.44
CA VAL A 166 -15.76 12.52 -7.83
C VAL A 166 -16.98 12.39 -8.73
N PRO A 167 -17.06 13.15 -9.84
CA PRO A 167 -18.19 13.10 -10.76
C PRO A 167 -18.47 11.68 -11.25
N GLU A 168 -19.74 11.30 -11.32
CA GLU A 168 -20.18 9.97 -11.75
C GLU A 168 -19.67 9.60 -13.15
N GLU A 169 -19.58 10.58 -14.06
CA GLU A 169 -19.00 10.39 -15.38
C GLU A 169 -17.51 10.00 -15.31
N THR A 170 -16.75 10.63 -14.42
CA THR A 170 -15.34 10.30 -14.19
C THR A 170 -15.20 8.86 -13.66
N VAL A 171 -16.04 8.49 -12.69
CA VAL A 171 -16.09 7.14 -12.14
C VAL A 171 -16.46 6.11 -13.22
N ALA A 172 -17.45 6.42 -14.06
CA ALA A 172 -17.86 5.55 -15.17
C ALA A 172 -16.73 5.34 -16.18
N GLN A 173 -15.99 6.38 -16.52
CA GLN A 173 -14.81 6.26 -17.42
C GLN A 173 -13.70 5.40 -16.80
N VAL A 174 -13.43 5.53 -15.49
CA VAL A 174 -12.46 4.65 -14.80
C VAL A 174 -12.90 3.19 -14.91
N ARG A 175 -14.17 2.90 -14.64
CA ARG A 175 -14.74 1.54 -14.75
C ARG A 175 -14.62 0.97 -16.16
N GLU A 176 -14.99 1.75 -17.17
CA GLU A 176 -14.91 1.35 -18.57
C GLU A 176 -13.48 1.00 -18.99
N ARG A 177 -12.52 1.91 -18.72
CA ARG A 177 -11.10 1.69 -19.05
C ARG A 177 -10.53 0.47 -18.34
N PHE A 178 -10.91 0.26 -17.06
CA PHE A 178 -10.50 -0.90 -16.28
C PHE A 178 -11.04 -2.20 -16.87
N LEU A 179 -12.36 -2.29 -17.11
CA LEU A 179 -13.01 -3.49 -17.64
C LEU A 179 -12.47 -3.88 -19.02
N ALA A 180 -12.16 -2.90 -19.86
CA ALA A 180 -11.60 -3.15 -21.19
C ALA A 180 -10.26 -3.90 -21.17
N LYS A 181 -9.49 -3.78 -20.07
CA LYS A 181 -8.18 -4.43 -19.92
C LYS A 181 -8.16 -5.55 -18.88
N LEU A 182 -9.17 -5.66 -18.02
CA LEU A 182 -9.22 -6.60 -16.90
C LEU A 182 -8.84 -8.03 -17.25
N PRO A 183 -9.34 -8.67 -18.34
CA PRO A 183 -9.00 -10.05 -18.63
C PRO A 183 -7.52 -10.30 -18.98
N THR A 184 -6.74 -9.25 -19.18
CA THR A 184 -5.31 -9.34 -19.53
C THR A 184 -4.39 -9.33 -18.31
N PHE A 185 -4.90 -9.06 -17.11
CA PHE A 185 -4.11 -8.96 -15.89
C PHE A 185 -3.97 -10.30 -15.18
N ASP A 186 -2.80 -10.51 -14.57
CA ASP A 186 -2.57 -11.61 -13.63
C ASP A 186 -3.09 -11.26 -12.22
N ALA A 187 -3.03 -9.98 -11.86
CA ALA A 187 -3.50 -9.50 -10.57
C ALA A 187 -4.01 -8.05 -10.64
N VAL A 188 -4.88 -7.71 -9.71
CA VAL A 188 -5.40 -6.35 -9.46
C VAL A 188 -5.17 -6.02 -7.99
N VAL A 189 -4.53 -4.89 -7.73
CA VAL A 189 -4.43 -4.29 -6.39
C VAL A 189 -5.41 -3.13 -6.32
N VAL A 190 -6.38 -3.25 -5.41
CA VAL A 190 -7.37 -2.21 -5.11
C VAL A 190 -6.85 -1.40 -3.93
N SER A 191 -6.61 -0.11 -4.12
CA SER A 191 -6.09 0.81 -3.10
C SER A 191 -7.12 1.89 -2.78
N ASP A 192 -7.92 1.67 -1.72
CA ASP A 192 -9.01 2.52 -1.24
C ASP A 192 -8.56 3.22 0.04
N GLN A 193 -7.88 4.36 -0.08
CA GLN A 193 -7.15 5.00 1.01
C GLN A 193 -7.76 6.33 1.48
N PHE A 194 -8.67 6.92 0.69
CA PHE A 194 -9.31 8.18 1.06
C PHE A 194 -10.57 7.95 1.89
N ALA A 195 -10.87 8.90 2.80
CA ALA A 195 -12.08 8.84 3.61
C ALA A 195 -13.33 8.96 2.73
N SER A 196 -14.40 8.27 3.13
CA SER A 196 -15.66 8.33 2.39
C SER A 196 -16.22 9.74 2.36
N GLY A 197 -16.69 10.14 1.22
CA GLY A 197 -17.54 11.31 1.04
C GLY A 197 -17.16 12.18 -0.14
N SER A 198 -15.92 12.59 -0.29
CA SER A 198 -15.59 13.59 -1.29
C SER A 198 -14.42 13.27 -2.20
N GLU A 199 -13.47 12.46 -1.75
CA GLU A 199 -12.18 12.36 -2.46
C GLU A 199 -11.98 11.07 -3.23
N ALA A 200 -12.72 10.01 -2.85
CA ALA A 200 -12.48 8.66 -3.33
C ALA A 200 -13.25 8.36 -4.62
N VAL A 201 -12.59 7.69 -5.56
CA VAL A 201 -13.25 6.98 -6.65
C VAL A 201 -14.17 5.88 -6.08
N PHE A 202 -13.89 5.39 -4.87
CA PHE A 202 -14.56 4.26 -4.25
C PHE A 202 -15.80 4.66 -3.44
N SER A 203 -16.95 4.68 -4.09
CA SER A 203 -18.26 4.62 -3.43
C SER A 203 -18.63 3.18 -3.04
N ALA A 204 -19.72 2.99 -2.29
CA ALA A 204 -20.26 1.65 -2.01
C ALA A 204 -20.62 0.89 -3.30
N GLU A 205 -21.13 1.59 -4.31
CA GLU A 205 -21.42 1.04 -5.63
C GLU A 205 -20.16 0.62 -6.37
N PHE A 206 -19.07 1.38 -6.22
CA PHE A 206 -17.79 1.03 -6.83
C PHE A 206 -17.16 -0.19 -6.14
N ARG A 207 -17.25 -0.32 -4.81
CA ARG A 207 -16.81 -1.54 -4.09
C ARG A 207 -17.60 -2.77 -4.52
N LYS A 208 -18.92 -2.62 -4.74
CA LYS A 208 -19.74 -3.69 -5.33
C LYS A 208 -19.29 -4.04 -6.73
N PHE A 209 -19.00 -3.05 -7.57
CA PHE A 209 -18.45 -3.27 -8.92
C PHE A 209 -17.13 -4.07 -8.85
N VAL A 210 -16.22 -3.76 -7.93
CA VAL A 210 -14.98 -4.53 -7.73
C VAL A 210 -15.29 -5.99 -7.37
N ALA A 211 -16.25 -6.22 -6.49
CA ALA A 211 -16.67 -7.57 -6.10
C ALA A 211 -17.25 -8.37 -7.28
N ASP A 212 -18.07 -7.73 -8.11
CA ASP A 212 -18.65 -8.35 -9.30
C ASP A 212 -17.54 -8.66 -10.32
N ALA A 213 -16.62 -7.72 -10.57
CA ALA A 213 -15.48 -7.92 -11.45
C ALA A 213 -14.57 -9.06 -10.99
N ALA A 214 -14.30 -9.17 -9.68
CA ALA A 214 -13.50 -10.26 -9.13
C ALA A 214 -14.18 -11.63 -9.28
N ARG A 215 -15.49 -11.69 -9.04
CA ARG A 215 -16.28 -12.93 -9.20
C ARG A 215 -16.33 -13.41 -10.65
N GLU A 216 -16.45 -12.48 -11.60
CA GLU A 216 -16.54 -12.78 -13.03
C GLU A 216 -15.18 -13.12 -13.66
N ASN A 217 -14.07 -12.79 -12.99
CA ASN A 217 -12.71 -13.03 -13.47
C ASN A 217 -11.90 -13.88 -12.47
N PRO A 218 -12.27 -15.14 -12.22
CA PRO A 218 -11.68 -15.99 -11.17
C PRO A 218 -10.18 -16.32 -11.41
N ASN A 219 -9.68 -16.14 -12.63
CA ASN A 219 -8.27 -16.33 -12.98
C ASN A 219 -7.40 -15.12 -12.64
N VAL A 220 -8.00 -13.98 -12.34
CA VAL A 220 -7.30 -12.75 -11.93
C VAL A 220 -7.28 -12.68 -10.41
N PHE A 221 -6.11 -12.51 -9.82
CA PHE A 221 -5.99 -12.35 -8.37
C PHE A 221 -6.36 -10.94 -7.94
N PHE A 222 -7.39 -10.78 -7.11
CA PHE A 222 -7.78 -9.49 -6.56
C PHE A 222 -7.32 -9.36 -5.11
N LEU A 223 -6.54 -8.31 -4.84
CA LEU A 223 -6.08 -7.87 -3.52
C LEU A 223 -6.66 -6.50 -3.21
N CYS A 224 -7.30 -6.35 -2.05
CA CYS A 224 -7.82 -5.08 -1.58
C CYS A 224 -7.10 -4.61 -0.31
N ASP A 225 -6.74 -3.34 -0.30
CA ASP A 225 -6.28 -2.59 0.87
C ASP A 225 -7.14 -1.34 0.99
N SER A 226 -7.99 -1.27 2.02
CA SER A 226 -8.85 -0.13 2.28
C SER A 226 -8.64 0.37 3.70
N ARG A 227 -8.36 1.64 3.83
CA ARG A 227 -8.10 2.24 5.14
C ARG A 227 -9.35 2.31 6.02
N PHE A 228 -10.53 2.36 5.40
CA PHE A 228 -11.78 2.65 6.12
C PHE A 228 -12.88 1.61 5.92
N PHE A 229 -12.83 0.82 4.85
CA PHE A 229 -13.98 0.04 4.37
C PHE A 229 -13.65 -1.43 4.09
N ILE A 230 -12.65 -2.01 4.77
CA ILE A 230 -12.24 -3.41 4.56
C ILE A 230 -13.41 -4.38 4.73
N ASN A 231 -14.38 -4.06 5.58
CA ASN A 231 -15.58 -4.86 5.83
C ASN A 231 -16.67 -4.75 4.75
N GLU A 232 -16.52 -3.87 3.77
CA GLU A 232 -17.46 -3.71 2.65
C GLU A 232 -17.03 -4.48 1.40
N TYR A 233 -15.75 -4.85 1.31
CA TYR A 233 -15.23 -5.64 0.20
C TYR A 233 -15.72 -7.09 0.21
N ARG A 234 -15.89 -7.65 -0.98
CA ARG A 234 -16.30 -9.04 -1.22
C ARG A 234 -15.49 -9.61 -2.37
N GLU A 235 -15.32 -10.94 -2.40
CA GLU A 235 -14.69 -11.70 -3.46
C GLU A 235 -13.21 -11.35 -3.74
N THR A 236 -12.57 -10.55 -2.88
CA THR A 236 -11.16 -10.15 -2.97
C THR A 236 -10.38 -10.62 -1.77
N LEU A 237 -9.10 -10.93 -1.87
CA LEU A 237 -8.26 -11.03 -0.69
C LEU A 237 -8.18 -9.65 -0.04
N VAL A 238 -8.47 -9.54 1.25
CA VAL A 238 -8.29 -8.30 2.01
C VAL A 238 -6.97 -8.37 2.77
N LYS A 239 -6.10 -7.37 2.57
CA LYS A 239 -4.96 -7.11 3.44
C LYS A 239 -5.27 -5.90 4.32
N CYS A 240 -5.00 -6.02 5.58
CA CYS A 240 -5.15 -4.94 6.55
C CYS A 240 -4.10 -5.06 7.65
N ASN A 241 -3.95 -4.01 8.47
CA ASN A 241 -3.23 -4.12 9.74
C ASN A 241 -4.20 -4.48 10.89
N ALA A 242 -3.64 -4.78 12.06
CA ALA A 242 -4.42 -5.18 13.22
C ALA A 242 -5.42 -4.09 13.68
N ASN A 243 -5.04 -2.81 13.61
CA ASN A 243 -5.90 -1.71 14.01
C ASN A 243 -7.08 -1.54 13.06
N GLU A 244 -6.84 -1.57 11.75
CA GLU A 244 -7.89 -1.52 10.71
C GLU A 244 -8.89 -2.67 10.88
N LEU A 245 -8.40 -3.88 11.19
CA LEU A 245 -9.24 -5.04 11.41
C LEU A 245 -10.13 -4.88 12.65
N PHE A 246 -9.55 -4.49 13.78
CA PHE A 246 -10.32 -4.30 15.01
C PHE A 246 -11.33 -3.16 14.91
N ASP A 247 -10.99 -2.06 14.22
CA ASP A 247 -11.92 -0.98 13.94
C ASP A 247 -13.12 -1.46 13.11
N ALA A 248 -12.85 -2.21 12.05
CA ALA A 248 -13.90 -2.77 11.20
C ALA A 248 -14.79 -3.78 11.96
N TYR A 249 -14.18 -4.62 12.80
CA TYR A 249 -14.87 -5.58 13.65
C TYR A 249 -15.75 -4.88 14.69
N ALA A 250 -15.22 -3.88 15.39
CA ALA A 250 -15.93 -3.12 16.41
C ALA A 250 -17.14 -2.38 15.83
N VAL A 251 -16.97 -1.69 14.70
CA VAL A 251 -18.06 -0.99 14.00
C VAL A 251 -19.16 -1.97 13.59
N ALA A 252 -18.81 -3.12 13.06
CA ALA A 252 -19.79 -4.14 12.66
C ALA A 252 -20.56 -4.76 13.84
N HIS A 253 -20.03 -4.67 15.07
CA HIS A 253 -20.65 -5.18 16.29
C HIS A 253 -21.22 -4.06 17.19
N GLY A 254 -21.47 -2.85 16.62
CA GLY A 254 -22.25 -1.80 17.26
C GLY A 254 -21.44 -0.77 18.04
N ALA A 255 -20.11 -0.71 17.88
CA ALA A 255 -19.32 0.41 18.42
C ALA A 255 -19.65 1.70 17.65
N GLN A 256 -19.91 2.80 18.37
CA GLN A 256 -20.28 4.09 17.77
C GLN A 256 -19.11 4.84 17.16
N GLU A 257 -17.86 4.53 17.56
CA GLU A 257 -16.65 5.19 17.09
C GLU A 257 -15.51 4.18 16.90
N ARG A 258 -14.61 4.50 15.96
CA ARG A 258 -13.34 3.81 15.80
C ARG A 258 -12.51 4.07 17.06
N ARG A 259 -12.03 3.02 17.69
CA ARG A 259 -11.09 3.14 18.80
C ARG A 259 -9.68 3.15 18.22
N GLU A 260 -8.92 4.21 18.47
CA GLU A 260 -7.46 4.16 18.34
C GLU A 260 -6.90 3.14 19.36
N THR A 261 -6.92 1.89 19.00
CA THR A 261 -6.29 0.84 19.79
C THR A 261 -4.84 0.73 19.39
N THR A 262 -3.97 1.45 20.10
CA THR A 262 -2.53 1.16 20.05
C THR A 262 -2.31 -0.21 20.68
N LEU A 263 -1.95 -1.19 19.86
CA LEU A 263 -1.59 -2.53 20.33
C LEU A 263 -0.13 -2.53 20.77
N ASP A 264 0.14 -2.05 21.99
CA ASP A 264 1.43 -2.24 22.63
C ASP A 264 1.48 -3.65 23.28
N GLY A 265 2.33 -4.49 22.73
CA GLY A 265 2.66 -5.81 23.25
C GLY A 265 1.71 -6.94 22.82
N GLU A 266 2.27 -8.04 22.34
CA GLU A 266 1.55 -9.27 21.98
C GLU A 266 1.37 -10.16 23.23
N SER A 267 0.12 -10.41 23.62
CA SER A 267 -0.26 -11.52 24.48
C SER A 267 -1.02 -12.56 23.67
N GLU A 268 -0.98 -13.84 24.04
CA GLU A 268 -1.74 -14.93 23.41
C GLU A 268 -3.23 -14.56 23.22
N THR A 269 -3.82 -13.93 24.26
CA THR A 269 -5.22 -13.46 24.23
C THR A 269 -5.50 -12.41 23.13
N LYS A 270 -4.48 -11.62 22.72
CA LYS A 270 -4.62 -10.66 21.62
C LYS A 270 -4.56 -11.33 20.26
N VAL A 271 -3.74 -12.37 20.10
CA VAL A 271 -3.64 -13.12 18.87
C VAL A 271 -4.93 -13.89 18.60
N ASP A 272 -5.54 -14.52 19.63
CA ASP A 272 -6.83 -15.22 19.50
C ASP A 272 -7.95 -14.27 19.04
N LYS A 273 -8.05 -13.07 19.63
CA LYS A 273 -9.01 -12.03 19.21
C LYS A 273 -8.76 -11.54 17.78
N LEU A 274 -7.49 -11.43 17.39
CA LEU A 274 -7.12 -11.06 16.03
C LEU A 274 -7.60 -12.14 15.03
N CYS A 275 -7.39 -13.40 15.36
CA CYS A 275 -7.84 -14.52 14.55
C CYS A 275 -9.38 -14.58 14.45
N GLU A 276 -10.10 -14.33 15.55
CA GLU A 276 -11.56 -14.26 15.57
C GLU A 276 -12.08 -13.14 14.64
N ALA A 277 -11.51 -11.93 14.74
CA ALA A 277 -11.89 -10.82 13.89
C ALA A 277 -11.53 -11.06 12.41
N ALA A 278 -10.39 -11.68 12.15
CA ALA A 278 -9.97 -12.04 10.80
C ALA A 278 -10.84 -13.15 10.18
N GLU A 279 -11.24 -14.14 10.96
CA GLU A 279 -12.21 -15.16 10.54
C GLU A 279 -13.56 -14.54 10.19
N TRP A 280 -14.09 -13.65 11.05
CA TRP A 280 -15.31 -12.91 10.76
C TRP A 280 -15.22 -12.17 9.42
N LEU A 281 -14.10 -11.47 9.17
CA LEU A 281 -13.90 -10.75 7.93
C LEU A 281 -13.75 -11.70 6.73
N ALA A 282 -13.01 -12.81 6.85
CA ALA A 282 -12.85 -13.80 5.80
C ALA A 282 -14.17 -14.45 5.39
N ARG A 283 -15.03 -14.80 6.36
CA ARG A 283 -16.39 -15.33 6.10
C ARG A 283 -17.26 -14.30 5.39
N ARG A 284 -17.22 -13.05 5.86
CA ARG A 284 -17.98 -11.94 5.27
C ARG A 284 -17.54 -11.62 3.85
N ASN A 285 -16.25 -11.64 3.61
CA ASN A 285 -15.63 -11.33 2.32
C ASN A 285 -15.66 -12.51 1.33
N ARG A 286 -15.76 -13.75 1.81
CA ARG A 286 -15.67 -15.01 1.04
C ARG A 286 -14.29 -15.25 0.41
N ARG A 287 -13.26 -14.64 0.93
CA ARG A 287 -11.87 -14.77 0.47
C ARG A 287 -10.93 -14.64 1.67
N PRO A 288 -9.69 -15.10 1.54
CA PRO A 288 -8.70 -14.98 2.60
C PRO A 288 -8.47 -13.54 3.09
N VAL A 289 -8.03 -13.43 4.34
CA VAL A 289 -7.61 -12.17 4.97
C VAL A 289 -6.16 -12.29 5.42
N LEU A 290 -5.33 -11.32 5.03
CA LEU A 290 -3.96 -11.18 5.49
C LEU A 290 -3.85 -10.01 6.45
N VAL A 291 -3.54 -10.28 7.72
CA VAL A 291 -3.38 -9.25 8.75
C VAL A 291 -1.90 -9.04 9.04
N THR A 292 -1.39 -7.83 8.74
CA THR A 292 0.00 -7.46 9.03
C THR A 292 0.15 -6.99 10.47
N ARG A 293 1.27 -7.39 11.13
CA ARG A 293 1.58 -7.13 12.55
C ARG A 293 2.97 -6.49 12.74
N GLY A 294 3.46 -5.78 11.73
CA GLY A 294 4.77 -5.13 11.77
C GLY A 294 5.90 -6.12 12.03
N ALA A 295 6.67 -5.89 13.10
CA ALA A 295 7.81 -6.74 13.48
C ALA A 295 7.42 -8.19 13.83
N SER A 296 6.14 -8.46 14.12
CA SER A 296 5.61 -9.79 14.43
C SER A 296 5.14 -10.55 13.18
N GLY A 297 5.40 -10.04 11.98
CA GLY A 297 5.01 -10.69 10.73
C GLY A 297 3.56 -10.50 10.35
N SER A 298 2.87 -11.56 9.94
CA SER A 298 1.45 -11.49 9.58
C SER A 298 0.72 -12.79 9.88
N ILE A 299 -0.62 -12.72 9.87
CA ILE A 299 -1.50 -13.87 9.98
C ILE A 299 -2.36 -13.94 8.73
N LEU A 300 -2.34 -15.08 8.05
CA LEU A 300 -3.21 -15.42 6.94
C LEU A 300 -4.37 -16.27 7.45
N VAL A 301 -5.60 -15.82 7.26
CA VAL A 301 -6.80 -16.57 7.59
C VAL A 301 -7.53 -16.98 6.33
N GLU A 302 -7.80 -18.27 6.19
CA GLU A 302 -8.47 -18.89 5.06
C GLU A 302 -9.69 -19.69 5.55
N ILE A 303 -10.73 -19.76 4.73
CA ILE A 303 -11.90 -20.61 4.94
C ILE A 303 -11.87 -21.68 3.85
N ASP A 304 -11.86 -22.95 4.25
CA ASP A 304 -11.85 -24.06 3.29
C ASP A 304 -13.26 -24.37 2.73
N ALA A 305 -13.31 -25.28 1.76
CA ALA A 305 -14.57 -25.67 1.12
C ALA A 305 -15.56 -26.36 2.07
N GLN A 306 -15.12 -26.78 3.26
CA GLN A 306 -15.93 -27.33 4.32
C GLN A 306 -16.29 -26.31 5.40
N GLU A 307 -16.15 -25.01 5.09
CA GLU A 307 -16.43 -23.89 5.99
C GLU A 307 -15.56 -23.87 7.28
N ARG A 308 -14.41 -24.56 7.28
CA ARG A 308 -13.47 -24.53 8.41
C ARG A 308 -12.47 -23.40 8.24
N ALA A 309 -12.30 -22.64 9.31
CA ALA A 309 -11.29 -21.58 9.35
C ALA A 309 -9.91 -22.17 9.74
N ALA A 310 -8.88 -21.68 9.07
CA ALA A 310 -7.49 -21.95 9.41
C ALA A 310 -6.69 -20.65 9.44
N ALA A 311 -5.91 -20.46 10.50
CA ALA A 311 -4.97 -19.35 10.61
C ALA A 311 -3.54 -19.88 10.42
N THR A 312 -2.80 -19.24 9.53
CA THR A 312 -1.38 -19.52 9.30
C THR A 312 -0.56 -18.31 9.71
N GLU A 313 0.35 -18.50 10.62
CA GLU A 313 1.28 -17.43 11.02
C GLU A 313 2.44 -17.34 10.05
N ILE A 314 2.72 -16.16 9.51
CA ILE A 314 3.79 -15.85 8.57
C ILE A 314 4.87 -15.05 9.30
N PRO A 315 6.14 -15.51 9.35
CA PRO A 315 7.19 -14.81 10.10
C PRO A 315 7.54 -13.46 9.49
N ALA A 316 7.96 -12.55 10.35
CA ALA A 316 8.63 -11.34 9.90
C ALA A 316 9.99 -11.67 9.27
N ASN A 317 10.43 -10.79 8.37
CA ASN A 317 11.84 -10.70 8.01
C ASN A 317 12.48 -9.63 8.92
N PRO A 318 13.34 -10.01 9.90
CA PRO A 318 13.86 -9.07 10.91
C PRO A 318 14.65 -7.93 10.28
N VAL A 319 14.43 -6.71 10.79
CA VAL A 319 15.10 -5.50 10.33
C VAL A 319 15.62 -4.70 11.53
N GLU A 320 16.91 -4.38 11.51
CA GLU A 320 17.53 -3.54 12.54
C GLU A 320 17.25 -2.04 12.28
N PRO A 321 16.94 -1.24 13.29
CA PRO A 321 16.83 0.22 13.17
C PRO A 321 18.13 0.86 12.64
N PRO A 322 18.07 2.07 12.04
CA PRO A 322 16.89 2.90 11.85
C PRO A 322 15.98 2.42 10.72
N ILE A 323 14.66 2.61 10.87
CA ILE A 323 13.65 2.25 9.87
C ILE A 323 12.65 3.40 9.67
N ASP A 324 12.09 3.47 8.47
CA ASP A 324 10.98 4.34 8.11
C ASP A 324 9.83 3.47 7.59
N ILE A 325 8.73 3.42 8.32
CA ILE A 325 7.59 2.57 8.00
C ILE A 325 6.65 3.17 6.95
N CYS A 326 6.96 4.38 6.44
CA CYS A 326 6.15 5.02 5.41
C CYS A 326 6.13 4.16 4.14
N GLY A 327 4.92 3.82 3.65
CA GLY A 327 4.73 2.96 2.47
C GLY A 327 4.96 1.46 2.70
N ALA A 328 5.20 1.00 3.94
CA ALA A 328 5.38 -0.43 4.24
C ALA A 328 4.17 -1.29 3.83
N GLY A 329 2.95 -0.77 4.04
CA GLY A 329 1.70 -1.41 3.61
C GLY A 329 1.62 -1.54 2.09
N ASP A 330 1.95 -0.47 1.36
CA ASP A 330 1.95 -0.44 -0.10
C ASP A 330 2.99 -1.40 -0.70
N ALA A 331 4.17 -1.45 -0.09
CA ALA A 331 5.22 -2.41 -0.45
C ALA A 331 4.78 -3.86 -0.22
N THR A 332 4.05 -4.13 0.88
CA THR A 332 3.44 -5.44 1.15
C THR A 332 2.41 -5.78 0.08
N ASN A 333 1.53 -4.85 -0.30
CA ASN A 333 0.55 -5.05 -1.36
C ASN A 333 1.20 -5.39 -2.71
N ALA A 334 2.24 -4.63 -3.08
CA ALA A 334 3.00 -4.88 -4.30
C ALA A 334 3.67 -6.26 -4.30
N GLY A 335 4.36 -6.62 -3.22
CA GLY A 335 5.02 -7.91 -3.06
C GLY A 335 4.05 -9.08 -3.12
N LEU A 336 2.89 -8.96 -2.44
CA LEU A 336 1.86 -9.99 -2.42
C LEU A 336 1.25 -10.22 -3.81
N ALA A 337 0.85 -9.14 -4.48
CA ALA A 337 0.29 -9.20 -5.83
C ALA A 337 1.31 -9.74 -6.85
N PHE A 338 2.57 -9.30 -6.78
CA PHE A 338 3.65 -9.78 -7.64
C PHE A 338 3.89 -11.29 -7.48
N ALA A 339 4.02 -11.76 -6.24
CA ALA A 339 4.24 -13.18 -5.96
C ALA A 339 3.05 -14.04 -6.38
N LYS A 340 1.81 -13.58 -6.14
CA LYS A 340 0.60 -14.27 -6.60
C LYS A 340 0.52 -14.35 -8.11
N ALA A 341 0.83 -13.27 -8.80
CA ALA A 341 0.86 -13.21 -10.26
C ALA A 341 1.92 -14.17 -10.87
N LEU A 342 3.00 -14.46 -10.14
CA LEU A 342 4.00 -15.48 -10.49
C LEU A 342 3.57 -16.92 -10.12
N GLY A 343 2.43 -17.12 -9.44
CA GLY A 343 1.89 -18.44 -9.11
C GLY A 343 2.39 -19.02 -7.79
N PHE A 344 2.92 -18.21 -6.85
CA PHE A 344 3.22 -18.65 -5.49
C PHE A 344 1.92 -18.93 -4.70
N SER A 345 1.99 -19.83 -3.73
CA SER A 345 0.90 -20.04 -2.76
C SER A 345 0.64 -18.76 -1.96
N LEU A 346 -0.49 -18.64 -1.26
CA LEU A 346 -0.75 -17.46 -0.44
C LEU A 346 0.25 -17.29 0.70
N THR A 347 0.63 -18.39 1.34
CA THR A 347 1.65 -18.41 2.41
C THR A 347 3.01 -17.95 1.91
N GLU A 348 3.48 -18.48 0.77
CA GLU A 348 4.74 -18.07 0.14
C GLU A 348 4.68 -16.60 -0.29
N ALA A 349 3.57 -16.16 -0.88
CA ALA A 349 3.38 -14.78 -1.34
C ALA A 349 3.32 -13.79 -0.17
N ALA A 350 2.66 -14.14 0.94
CA ALA A 350 2.63 -13.32 2.14
C ALA A 350 4.03 -13.15 2.77
N TYR A 351 4.83 -14.22 2.78
CA TYR A 351 6.22 -14.13 3.24
C TYR A 351 7.07 -13.25 2.31
N LEU A 352 6.99 -13.45 0.99
CA LEU A 352 7.69 -12.62 0.00
C LEU A 352 7.29 -11.15 0.12
N ALA A 353 6.02 -10.86 0.38
CA ALA A 353 5.53 -9.50 0.64
C ALA A 353 6.19 -8.88 1.88
N GLY A 354 6.33 -9.65 2.97
CA GLY A 354 7.06 -9.24 4.16
C GLY A 354 8.54 -8.95 3.89
N VAL A 355 9.20 -9.75 3.04
CA VAL A 355 10.59 -9.52 2.60
C VAL A 355 10.69 -8.22 1.80
N VAL A 356 9.77 -7.96 0.85
CA VAL A 356 9.72 -6.70 0.09
C VAL A 356 9.58 -5.51 1.04
N SER A 357 8.61 -5.54 1.96
CA SER A 357 8.41 -4.48 2.94
C SER A 357 9.64 -4.26 3.83
N SER A 358 10.32 -5.32 4.27
CA SER A 358 11.53 -5.21 5.10
C SER A 358 12.70 -4.51 4.40
N ILE A 359 12.76 -4.58 3.08
CA ILE A 359 13.76 -3.88 2.26
C ILE A 359 13.39 -2.39 2.13
N THR A 360 12.12 -2.10 1.90
CA THR A 360 11.67 -0.72 1.68
C THR A 360 11.81 0.15 2.92
N ILE A 361 11.49 -0.37 4.11
CA ILE A 361 11.55 0.40 5.37
C ILE A 361 12.98 0.76 5.80
N LYS A 362 14.01 0.25 5.15
CA LYS A 362 15.41 0.66 5.36
C LYS A 362 15.78 1.93 4.61
N GLN A 363 14.93 2.43 3.73
CA GLN A 363 15.17 3.62 2.92
C GLN A 363 14.50 4.83 3.60
N ILE A 364 15.26 5.51 4.45
CA ILE A 364 14.77 6.59 5.31
C ILE A 364 14.41 7.84 4.50
N GLY A 365 13.28 8.48 4.85
CA GLY A 365 12.84 9.76 4.29
C GLY A 365 12.29 9.69 2.86
N VAL A 366 12.03 8.49 2.35
CA VAL A 366 11.38 8.23 1.05
C VAL A 366 10.48 7.01 1.16
N THR A 367 9.46 6.94 0.31
CA THR A 367 8.76 5.67 0.11
C THR A 367 9.68 4.72 -0.68
N GLY A 368 10.34 3.82 0.05
CA GLY A 368 11.35 2.94 -0.52
C GLY A 368 10.78 1.93 -1.52
N VAL A 369 11.66 1.36 -2.34
CA VAL A 369 11.32 0.29 -3.29
C VAL A 369 12.25 -0.91 -3.12
N ALA A 370 11.75 -2.10 -3.47
CA ALA A 370 12.52 -3.33 -3.46
C ALA A 370 12.63 -3.92 -4.87
N SER A 371 13.82 -4.29 -5.27
CA SER A 371 14.08 -5.00 -6.53
C SER A 371 14.18 -6.52 -6.32
N VAL A 372 13.93 -7.29 -7.38
CA VAL A 372 14.11 -8.77 -7.34
C VAL A 372 15.49 -9.18 -6.85
N PRO A 373 16.62 -8.58 -7.30
CA PRO A 373 17.94 -8.93 -6.75
C PRO A 373 18.05 -8.75 -5.23
N GLN A 374 17.47 -7.68 -4.67
CA GLN A 374 17.45 -7.45 -3.23
C GLN A 374 16.60 -8.48 -2.48
N VAL A 375 15.44 -8.86 -3.04
CA VAL A 375 14.58 -9.92 -2.47
C VAL A 375 15.32 -11.27 -2.49
N LEU A 376 15.97 -11.62 -3.59
CA LEU A 376 16.76 -12.85 -3.69
C LEU A 376 17.92 -12.89 -2.68
N ASP A 377 18.63 -11.78 -2.49
CA ASP A 377 19.71 -11.67 -1.49
C ASP A 377 19.16 -11.89 -0.08
N ALA A 378 18.02 -11.25 0.26
CA ALA A 378 17.37 -11.43 1.56
C ALA A 378 16.93 -12.90 1.79
N LEU A 379 16.34 -13.56 0.81
CA LEU A 379 15.95 -14.96 0.88
C LEU A 379 17.15 -15.90 1.08
N ARG A 380 18.25 -15.67 0.36
CA ARG A 380 19.49 -16.47 0.50
C ARG A 380 20.12 -16.28 1.88
N LYS A 381 20.11 -15.07 2.43
CA LYS A 381 20.55 -14.80 3.81
C LYS A 381 19.70 -15.53 4.84
N ASN A 382 18.38 -15.54 4.64
CA ASN A 382 17.46 -16.26 5.53
C ASN A 382 17.64 -17.77 5.45
N ALA A 383 17.85 -18.32 4.25
CA ALA A 383 18.17 -19.74 4.06
C ALA A 383 19.48 -20.16 4.75
N ALA A 384 20.48 -19.29 4.78
CA ALA A 384 21.74 -19.54 5.48
C ALA A 384 21.59 -19.55 7.01
N ARG A 385 20.60 -18.85 7.56
CA ARG A 385 20.28 -18.80 9.00
C ARG A 385 19.39 -19.98 9.45
N GLN A 386 18.70 -20.65 8.52
CA GLN A 386 17.90 -21.86 8.81
C GLN A 386 18.73 -23.13 8.97
N LYS A 387 19.95 -23.14 8.42
CA LYS A 387 20.92 -24.25 8.54
C LYS A 387 21.69 -24.16 9.85
#